data_c78b38bc0e0b2a185cdae1d96c92fa35
#
_entry.id   c78b38bc0e0b2a185cdae1d96c92fa35
#
_cell.length_a   1.000
_cell.length_b   1.000
_cell.length_c   1.000
_cell.angle_alpha   90.00
_cell.angle_beta   90.00
_cell.angle_gamma   90.00
#
_symmetry.space_group_name_H-M   'P 1'
#
loop_
_entity.id
_entity.type
_entity.pdbx_description
1 polymer ?
#
loop_
_entity_poly.entity_id
_entity_poly.type
_entity_poly.pdbx_seq_one_letter_code
_entity_poly.pdbx_strand_id
1 'polypeptide(L)'
;YSAASGSVTPLANLDRGIISGGRYNSGFAATSTISYLAISSSGNTSTFGNLTTNRNYSASCSSSTRAIIGANASTTDYVTIATTGNAASFGSPFVSTDAAMGCGSSTRGLYGGGGGYSPINTIQYCTIATTGSWAYFGDLATATSLGGGASSPTRALFIGGLVGGMSSLI
;
A
#
# COMPACT_ATOMS: atom_id res chain seq x y z
N TYR A 1 -8.72 -17.07 16.15
CA TYR A 1 -8.04 -16.01 15.36
C TYR A 1 -8.05 -16.41 13.90
N SER A 2 -8.93 -15.88 13.10
CA SER A 2 -8.82 -16.02 11.65
C SER A 2 -7.74 -15.05 11.18
N ALA A 3 -6.57 -15.57 10.81
CA ALA A 3 -5.51 -14.76 10.24
C ALA A 3 -6.01 -14.14 8.93
N ALA A 4 -6.03 -12.81 8.85
CA ALA A 4 -6.17 -12.13 7.58
C ALA A 4 -4.91 -12.43 6.76
N SER A 5 -5.02 -13.33 5.78
CA SER A 5 -3.96 -13.57 4.81
C SER A 5 -4.22 -12.66 3.61
N GLY A 6 -3.50 -11.58 3.51
CA GLY A 6 -3.61 -10.67 2.39
C GLY A 6 -2.53 -9.63 2.50
N SER A 7 -2.15 -9.02 1.41
CA SER A 7 -1.11 -8.00 1.38
C SER A 7 -1.43 -6.89 2.36
N VAL A 8 -0.85 -7.00 3.52
CA VAL A 8 -0.82 -5.96 4.54
C VAL A 8 0.42 -5.15 4.25
N THR A 9 0.25 -3.89 3.93
CA THR A 9 1.40 -3.02 3.75
C THR A 9 1.64 -2.29 5.06
N PRO A 10 2.71 -2.63 5.79
CA PRO A 10 3.06 -1.92 7.01
C PRO A 10 3.49 -0.49 6.63
N LEU A 11 2.84 0.45 7.26
CA LEU A 11 3.18 1.86 7.22
C LEU A 11 3.62 2.25 8.62
N ALA A 12 4.71 2.93 8.72
CA ALA A 12 5.22 3.31 10.03
C ALA A 12 5.71 4.76 10.03
N ASN A 13 5.51 5.41 11.14
CA ASN A 13 6.39 6.47 11.61
C ASN A 13 7.25 5.91 12.76
N LEU A 14 7.98 6.77 13.46
CA LEU A 14 8.83 6.33 14.58
C LEU A 14 8.05 5.69 15.75
N ASP A 15 6.74 5.97 15.86
CA ASP A 15 5.95 5.58 17.03
C ASP A 15 4.89 4.52 16.71
N ARG A 16 4.35 4.50 15.48
CA ARG A 16 3.20 3.66 15.11
C ARG A 16 3.42 2.89 13.82
N GLY A 17 3.10 1.60 13.85
CA GLY A 17 2.87 0.78 12.67
C GLY A 17 1.37 0.72 12.37
N ILE A 18 0.99 0.91 11.12
CA ILE A 18 -0.41 0.82 10.63
C ILE A 18 -0.54 -0.38 9.72
N ILE A 19 -1.59 -1.12 9.91
CA ILE A 19 -1.97 -2.30 9.12
C ILE A 19 -3.35 -2.03 8.56
N SER A 20 -3.53 -2.14 7.26
CA SER A 20 -4.81 -1.78 6.63
C SER A 20 -5.27 -2.78 5.59
N GLY A 21 -6.59 -3.01 5.55
CA GLY A 21 -7.21 -3.93 4.62
C GLY A 21 -6.83 -5.39 4.86
N GLY A 22 -6.86 -6.19 3.81
CA GLY A 22 -6.56 -7.61 3.86
C GLY A 22 -7.75 -8.48 3.49
N ARG A 23 -7.65 -9.80 3.72
CA ARG A 23 -8.69 -10.79 3.41
C ARG A 23 -8.99 -11.67 4.61
N TYR A 24 -10.25 -12.06 4.75
CA TYR A 24 -10.64 -13.12 5.69
C TYR A 24 -10.46 -14.51 5.05
N ASN A 25 -10.01 -15.49 5.83
CA ASN A 25 -9.77 -16.86 5.36
C ASN A 25 -11.03 -17.58 4.82
N SER A 26 -12.19 -17.31 5.39
CA SER A 26 -13.45 -17.92 5.00
C SER A 26 -14.17 -17.09 3.94
N GLY A 27 -13.84 -17.27 2.66
CA GLY A 27 -14.60 -16.66 1.56
C GLY A 27 -13.88 -15.57 0.79
N PHE A 28 -12.61 -15.32 1.07
CA PHE A 28 -11.79 -14.35 0.32
C PHE A 28 -12.31 -12.89 0.34
N ALA A 29 -13.19 -12.56 1.28
CA ALA A 29 -13.73 -11.20 1.39
C ALA A 29 -12.66 -10.20 1.83
N ALA A 30 -12.55 -9.10 1.09
CA ALA A 30 -11.70 -7.98 1.48
C ALA A 30 -12.27 -7.24 2.69
N THR A 31 -11.43 -6.59 3.48
CA THR A 31 -11.84 -5.79 4.64
C THR A 31 -11.39 -4.33 4.50
N SER A 32 -12.11 -3.43 5.19
CA SER A 32 -11.74 -2.02 5.32
C SER A 32 -11.02 -1.70 6.63
N THR A 33 -10.87 -2.66 7.54
CA THR A 33 -10.32 -2.41 8.87
C THR A 33 -8.90 -1.84 8.80
N ILE A 34 -8.66 -0.81 9.60
CA ILE A 34 -7.33 -0.28 9.88
C ILE A 34 -7.01 -0.56 11.35
N SER A 35 -5.88 -1.17 11.59
CA SER A 35 -5.32 -1.42 12.93
C SER A 35 -3.97 -0.75 13.07
N TYR A 36 -3.57 -0.46 14.29
CA TYR A 36 -2.24 0.07 14.59
C TYR A 36 -1.63 -0.61 15.80
N LEU A 37 -0.32 -0.50 15.92
CA LEU A 37 0.46 -0.89 17.10
C LEU A 37 1.51 0.18 17.40
N ALA A 38 1.93 0.26 18.66
CA ALA A 38 3.09 1.04 19.04
C ALA A 38 4.35 0.24 18.72
N ILE A 39 5.31 0.84 17.99
CA ILE A 39 6.55 0.14 17.62
C ILE A 39 7.51 0.07 18.81
N SER A 40 7.45 1.04 19.72
CA SER A 40 8.33 1.16 20.87
C SER A 40 8.00 0.21 22.03
N SER A 41 6.88 -0.51 21.97
CA SER A 41 6.44 -1.42 23.03
C SER A 41 5.85 -2.71 22.45
N SER A 42 5.98 -3.82 23.18
CA SER A 42 5.28 -5.05 22.85
C SER A 42 3.79 -4.92 23.16
N GLY A 43 2.94 -5.55 22.34
CA GLY A 43 1.49 -5.51 22.54
C GLY A 43 0.71 -5.98 21.33
N ASN A 44 -0.59 -6.06 21.51
CA ASN A 44 -1.53 -6.36 20.43
C ASN A 44 -1.87 -5.10 19.62
N THR A 45 -2.36 -5.30 18.40
CA THR A 45 -2.92 -4.22 17.61
C THR A 45 -4.21 -3.70 18.23
N SER A 46 -4.43 -2.39 18.09
CA SER A 46 -5.67 -1.69 18.45
C SER A 46 -6.37 -1.21 17.19
N THR A 47 -7.67 -0.98 17.28
CA THR A 47 -8.46 -0.42 16.17
C THR A 47 -8.04 1.02 15.90
N PHE A 48 -7.77 1.32 14.64
CA PHE A 48 -7.49 2.68 14.17
C PHE A 48 -8.73 3.33 13.55
N GLY A 49 -9.40 2.64 12.64
CA GLY A 49 -10.57 3.09 11.88
C GLY A 49 -10.83 2.18 10.68
N ASN A 50 -11.44 2.73 9.64
CA ASN A 50 -11.75 1.99 8.41
C ASN A 50 -11.28 2.76 7.17
N LEU A 51 -10.93 2.03 6.11
CA LEU A 51 -10.78 2.53 4.75
C LEU A 51 -12.14 2.95 4.18
N THR A 52 -12.15 3.76 3.13
CA THR A 52 -13.38 4.16 2.44
C THR A 52 -14.06 3.00 1.73
N THR A 53 -13.28 1.98 1.36
CA THR A 53 -13.77 0.73 0.73
C THR A 53 -12.97 -0.47 1.22
N ASN A 54 -13.55 -1.67 1.11
CA ASN A 54 -12.83 -2.91 1.38
C ASN A 54 -11.70 -3.10 0.36
N ARG A 55 -10.50 -3.45 0.84
CA ARG A 55 -9.30 -3.61 0.01
C ARG A 55 -8.47 -4.81 0.43
N ASN A 56 -7.87 -5.45 -0.57
CA ASN A 56 -6.83 -6.45 -0.43
C ASN A 56 -5.74 -6.18 -1.47
N TYR A 57 -4.56 -6.75 -1.33
CA TYR A 57 -3.43 -6.55 -2.25
C TYR A 57 -3.11 -5.07 -2.56
N SER A 58 -3.36 -4.20 -1.59
CA SER A 58 -3.12 -2.76 -1.73
C SER A 58 -1.64 -2.43 -1.55
N ALA A 59 -1.12 -1.55 -2.37
CA ALA A 59 0.13 -0.86 -2.07
C ALA A 59 -0.09 0.23 -1.02
N SER A 60 0.97 0.63 -0.35
CA SER A 60 0.94 1.79 0.52
C SER A 60 2.27 2.51 0.59
N CYS A 61 2.22 3.80 0.91
CA CYS A 61 3.39 4.64 1.15
C CYS A 61 3.09 5.62 2.27
N SER A 62 4.12 6.15 2.90
CA SER A 62 3.93 7.11 4.00
C SER A 62 5.04 8.16 4.08
N SER A 63 4.69 9.27 4.70
CA SER A 63 5.61 10.19 5.36
C SER A 63 5.58 9.94 6.88
N SER A 64 6.26 10.77 7.65
CA SER A 64 6.18 10.73 9.12
C SER A 64 4.78 11.06 9.69
N THR A 65 3.90 11.70 8.91
CA THR A 65 2.60 12.18 9.39
C THR A 65 1.40 11.54 8.71
N ARG A 66 1.52 11.14 7.45
CA ARG A 66 0.42 10.66 6.62
C ARG A 66 0.76 9.33 5.98
N ALA A 67 -0.19 8.41 6.02
CA ALA A 67 -0.17 7.14 5.29
C ALA A 67 -1.17 7.18 4.14
N ILE A 68 -0.77 6.71 2.96
CA ILE A 68 -1.61 6.58 1.77
C ILE A 68 -1.72 5.10 1.43
N ILE A 69 -2.95 4.63 1.22
CA ILE A 69 -3.29 3.23 0.99
C ILE A 69 -4.10 3.13 -0.29
N GLY A 70 -3.74 2.23 -1.18
CA GLY A 70 -4.53 2.01 -2.40
C GLY A 70 -3.71 1.40 -3.52
N ALA A 71 -3.98 1.80 -4.71
CA ALA A 71 -3.59 1.34 -6.03
C ALA A 71 -4.59 0.35 -6.67
N ASN A 72 -5.26 -0.49 -5.92
CA ASN A 72 -6.19 -1.51 -6.42
C ASN A 72 -7.66 -1.06 -6.49
N ALA A 73 -7.92 0.22 -6.56
CA ALA A 73 -9.26 0.80 -6.71
C ALA A 73 -9.19 2.10 -7.50
N SER A 74 -10.35 2.66 -7.84
CA SER A 74 -10.46 3.96 -8.52
C SER A 74 -9.98 5.15 -7.69
N THR A 75 -9.81 4.94 -6.37
CA THR A 75 -9.32 5.96 -5.43
C THR A 75 -8.30 5.36 -4.49
N THR A 76 -7.35 6.17 -4.04
CA THR A 76 -6.49 5.89 -2.90
C THR A 76 -7.02 6.59 -1.66
N ASP A 77 -6.76 6.01 -0.49
CA ASP A 77 -7.16 6.54 0.80
C ASP A 77 -5.96 7.11 1.54
N TYR A 78 -6.21 8.01 2.51
CA TYR A 78 -5.17 8.44 3.44
C TYR A 78 -5.68 8.53 4.87
N VAL A 79 -4.74 8.42 5.81
CA VAL A 79 -4.95 8.67 7.23
C VAL A 79 -3.82 9.54 7.79
N THR A 80 -4.12 10.29 8.84
CA THR A 80 -3.10 10.95 9.67
C THR A 80 -2.62 9.95 10.71
N ILE A 81 -1.33 9.59 10.72
CA ILE A 81 -0.80 8.47 11.53
C ILE A 81 -0.96 8.72 13.04
N ALA A 82 -0.84 9.97 13.48
CA ALA A 82 -0.86 10.32 14.91
C ALA A 82 -2.26 10.21 15.54
N THR A 83 -3.34 10.30 14.77
CA THR A 83 -4.72 10.32 15.27
C THR A 83 -5.53 9.19 14.69
N THR A 84 -6.22 8.42 15.55
CA THR A 84 -7.14 7.38 15.11
C THR A 84 -8.37 7.98 14.42
N GLY A 85 -8.90 7.29 13.44
CA GLY A 85 -10.07 7.72 12.68
C GLY A 85 -10.19 7.00 11.35
N ASN A 86 -11.31 7.21 10.68
CA ASN A 86 -11.51 6.64 9.34
C ASN A 86 -10.64 7.34 8.30
N ALA A 87 -10.26 6.60 7.28
CA ALA A 87 -9.57 7.15 6.14
C ALA A 87 -10.49 8.08 5.34
N ALA A 88 -9.88 9.04 4.67
CA ALA A 88 -10.52 9.88 3.67
C ALA A 88 -9.92 9.61 2.28
N SER A 89 -10.68 9.93 1.23
CA SER A 89 -10.20 9.81 -0.14
C SER A 89 -9.02 10.75 -0.38
N PHE A 90 -7.94 10.22 -0.97
CA PHE A 90 -6.75 11.00 -1.33
C PHE A 90 -6.82 11.48 -2.77
N GLY A 91 -7.19 10.61 -3.69
CA GLY A 91 -7.25 10.86 -5.13
C GLY A 91 -7.15 9.57 -5.93
N SER A 92 -7.23 9.70 -7.24
CA SER A 92 -7.20 8.54 -8.14
C SER A 92 -5.77 8.12 -8.45
N PRO A 93 -5.45 6.83 -8.47
CA PRO A 93 -4.18 6.35 -8.99
C PRO A 93 -4.07 6.67 -10.49
N PHE A 94 -2.85 6.83 -11.00
CA PHE A 94 -2.60 6.96 -12.44
C PHE A 94 -2.98 5.67 -13.18
N VAL A 95 -2.58 4.53 -12.61
CA VAL A 95 -3.04 3.20 -13.03
C VAL A 95 -3.61 2.49 -11.83
N SER A 96 -4.87 2.05 -11.92
CA SER A 96 -5.46 1.15 -10.92
C SER A 96 -4.90 -0.26 -11.13
N THR A 97 -4.19 -0.76 -10.12
CA THR A 97 -3.53 -2.07 -10.18
C THR A 97 -3.48 -2.69 -8.78
N ASP A 98 -3.64 -3.99 -8.68
CA ASP A 98 -3.44 -4.75 -7.45
C ASP A 98 -1.99 -5.20 -7.31
N ALA A 99 -1.59 -5.62 -6.12
CA ALA A 99 -0.29 -6.19 -5.83
C ALA A 99 0.92 -5.32 -6.25
N ALA A 100 0.73 -3.98 -6.33
CA ALA A 100 1.82 -3.04 -6.55
C ALA A 100 2.73 -2.96 -5.31
N MET A 101 3.96 -2.57 -5.54
CA MET A 101 4.97 -2.32 -4.50
C MET A 101 4.95 -0.85 -4.10
N GLY A 102 4.88 -0.55 -2.80
CA GLY A 102 4.81 0.81 -2.29
C GLY A 102 6.06 1.23 -1.53
N CYS A 103 6.49 2.47 -1.71
CA CYS A 103 7.55 3.12 -0.93
C CYS A 103 7.38 4.64 -0.99
N GLY A 104 8.18 5.38 -0.23
CA GLY A 104 8.06 6.83 -0.23
C GLY A 104 9.15 7.56 0.55
N SER A 105 9.23 8.85 0.34
CA SER A 105 10.03 9.79 1.12
C SER A 105 9.12 10.63 2.03
N SER A 106 9.68 11.62 2.70
CA SER A 106 8.88 12.58 3.48
C SER A 106 7.85 13.37 2.65
N THR A 107 8.04 13.47 1.34
CA THR A 107 7.22 14.31 0.46
C THR A 107 6.51 13.54 -0.64
N ARG A 108 7.08 12.45 -1.14
CA ARG A 108 6.61 11.73 -2.32
C ARG A 108 6.32 10.27 -2.01
N GLY A 109 5.13 9.81 -2.38
CA GLY A 109 4.76 8.41 -2.39
C GLY A 109 4.91 7.82 -3.78
N LEU A 110 5.34 6.57 -3.86
CA LEU A 110 5.55 5.82 -5.10
C LEU A 110 4.83 4.47 -5.03
N TYR A 111 4.17 4.10 -6.11
CA TYR A 111 3.73 2.73 -6.37
C TYR A 111 4.37 2.25 -7.66
N GLY A 112 4.98 1.07 -7.62
CA GLY A 112 5.63 0.48 -8.78
C GLY A 112 5.11 -0.91 -9.09
N GLY A 113 4.93 -1.20 -10.37
CA GLY A 113 4.46 -2.50 -10.83
C GLY A 113 3.03 -2.81 -10.41
N GLY A 114 2.74 -4.07 -10.16
CA GLY A 114 1.41 -4.58 -9.84
C GLY A 114 0.80 -5.33 -11.02
N GLY A 115 -0.54 -5.56 -10.98
CA GLY A 115 -1.24 -6.36 -11.97
C GLY A 115 -1.38 -7.83 -11.60
N GLY A 116 -1.05 -8.20 -10.36
CA GLY A 116 -1.21 -9.57 -9.89
C GLY A 116 -0.48 -10.57 -10.78
N TYR A 117 -1.24 -11.44 -11.44
CA TYR A 117 -0.71 -12.45 -12.36
C TYR A 117 -0.43 -11.96 -13.79
N SER A 118 -0.70 -10.69 -14.08
CA SER A 118 -0.36 -10.01 -15.34
C SER A 118 0.44 -8.76 -15.02
N PRO A 119 1.72 -8.89 -14.63
CA PRO A 119 2.50 -7.79 -14.11
C PRO A 119 2.65 -6.63 -15.10
N ILE A 120 2.69 -5.41 -14.56
CA ILE A 120 3.00 -4.18 -15.29
C ILE A 120 4.31 -3.59 -14.79
N ASN A 121 4.90 -2.68 -15.55
CA ASN A 121 6.15 -2.01 -15.19
C ASN A 121 5.97 -0.56 -14.74
N THR A 122 4.77 0.00 -14.85
CA THR A 122 4.50 1.41 -14.53
C THR A 122 4.85 1.76 -13.08
N ILE A 123 5.58 2.86 -12.91
CA ILE A 123 5.76 3.53 -11.62
C ILE A 123 4.92 4.80 -11.64
N GLN A 124 4.14 5.01 -10.59
CA GLN A 124 3.32 6.20 -10.39
C GLN A 124 3.68 6.87 -9.05
N TYR A 125 3.43 8.17 -8.95
CA TYR A 125 3.76 8.93 -7.75
C TYR A 125 2.66 9.92 -7.36
N CYS A 126 2.70 10.32 -6.07
CA CYS A 126 1.92 11.42 -5.54
C CYS A 126 2.75 12.32 -4.60
N THR A 127 2.28 13.53 -4.36
CA THR A 127 2.78 14.38 -3.27
C THR A 127 1.98 14.07 -2.01
N ILE A 128 2.62 13.50 -0.98
CA ILE A 128 1.90 12.97 0.21
C ILE A 128 1.14 14.06 0.98
N ALA A 129 1.67 15.27 1.02
CA ALA A 129 1.09 16.36 1.82
C ALA A 129 -0.25 16.89 1.28
N THR A 130 -0.49 16.77 -0.01
CA THR A 130 -1.68 17.32 -0.68
C THR A 130 -2.49 16.21 -1.34
N THR A 131 -3.80 16.19 -1.12
CA THR A 131 -4.71 15.28 -1.84
C THR A 131 -4.73 15.61 -3.33
N GLY A 132 -4.83 14.58 -4.16
CA GLY A 132 -4.86 14.76 -5.61
C GLY A 132 -4.57 13.45 -6.34
N SER A 133 -4.76 13.47 -7.65
CA SER A 133 -4.50 12.31 -8.49
C SER A 133 -3.01 12.03 -8.60
N TRP A 134 -2.69 10.76 -8.74
CA TRP A 134 -1.34 10.28 -9.00
C TRP A 134 -0.93 10.58 -10.44
N ALA A 135 0.37 10.70 -10.66
CA ALA A 135 0.96 10.94 -11.98
C ALA A 135 1.95 9.82 -12.34
N TYR A 136 2.21 9.67 -13.63
CA TYR A 136 3.25 8.79 -14.14
C TYR A 136 4.62 9.27 -13.68
N PHE A 137 5.45 8.35 -13.21
CA PHE A 137 6.83 8.62 -12.77
C PHE A 137 7.86 8.05 -13.74
N GLY A 138 7.62 6.84 -14.25
CA GLY A 138 8.55 6.08 -15.09
C GLY A 138 8.18 4.61 -15.08
N ASP A 139 9.11 3.75 -15.49
CA ASP A 139 8.90 2.31 -15.57
C ASP A 139 9.98 1.53 -14.80
N LEU A 140 9.58 0.38 -14.26
CA LEU A 140 10.51 -0.66 -13.83
C LEU A 140 11.22 -1.28 -15.04
N ALA A 141 12.45 -1.70 -14.87
CA ALA A 141 13.19 -2.41 -15.92
C ALA A 141 12.50 -3.70 -16.38
N THR A 142 11.71 -4.31 -15.50
CA THR A 142 10.94 -5.52 -15.78
C THR A 142 9.57 -5.39 -15.11
N ALA A 143 8.50 -5.77 -15.81
CA ALA A 143 7.15 -5.85 -15.25
C ALA A 143 7.11 -6.82 -14.08
N THR A 144 6.69 -6.35 -12.90
CA THR A 144 6.78 -7.10 -11.64
C THR A 144 5.57 -6.79 -10.75
N SER A 145 5.08 -7.81 -10.06
CA SER A 145 4.01 -7.69 -9.05
C SER A 145 4.38 -8.46 -7.78
N LEU A 146 3.62 -8.28 -6.69
CA LEU A 146 3.76 -9.03 -5.44
C LEU A 146 5.15 -8.93 -4.78
N GLY A 147 5.91 -7.91 -5.10
CA GLY A 147 7.20 -7.62 -4.46
C GLY A 147 7.08 -6.71 -3.24
N GLY A 148 8.22 -6.27 -2.74
CA GLY A 148 8.33 -5.31 -1.65
C GLY A 148 8.88 -3.96 -2.12
N GLY A 149 8.59 -2.91 -1.35
CA GLY A 149 9.18 -1.59 -1.54
C GLY A 149 9.94 -1.15 -0.29
N ALA A 150 11.07 -0.51 -0.50
CA ALA A 150 11.84 0.15 0.54
C ALA A 150 12.38 1.49 0.03
N SER A 151 12.65 2.41 0.91
CA SER A 151 13.16 3.73 0.50
C SER A 151 14.03 4.40 1.56
N SER A 152 14.90 5.24 1.05
CA SER A 152 15.56 6.31 1.80
C SER A 152 14.94 7.66 1.39
N PRO A 153 15.35 8.78 1.97
CA PRO A 153 14.88 10.10 1.53
C PRO A 153 15.11 10.40 0.05
N THR A 154 16.07 9.75 -0.59
CA THR A 154 16.51 10.04 -1.96
C THR A 154 16.37 8.88 -2.95
N ARG A 155 16.16 7.66 -2.47
CA ARG A 155 16.09 6.46 -3.33
C ARG A 155 14.92 5.58 -2.94
N ALA A 156 14.24 5.06 -3.95
CA ALA A 156 13.26 4.00 -3.85
C ALA A 156 13.85 2.69 -4.39
N LEU A 157 13.53 1.59 -3.72
CA LEU A 157 13.88 0.23 -4.15
C LEU A 157 12.58 -0.57 -4.29
N PHE A 158 12.43 -1.23 -5.41
CA PHE A 158 11.40 -2.24 -5.66
C PHE A 158 12.09 -3.61 -5.73
N ILE A 159 11.68 -4.55 -4.87
CA ILE A 159 12.48 -5.72 -4.54
C ILE A 159 11.65 -6.99 -4.73
N GLY A 160 12.21 -7.95 -5.46
CA GLY A 160 11.60 -9.26 -5.66
C GLY A 160 10.29 -9.19 -6.45
N GLY A 161 9.42 -10.15 -6.21
CA GLY A 161 8.11 -10.23 -6.83
C GLY A 161 8.03 -11.23 -7.98
N LEU A 162 6.84 -11.29 -8.56
CA LEU A 162 6.52 -12.16 -9.70
C LEU A 162 6.85 -11.43 -11.00
N VAL A 163 7.67 -12.05 -11.84
CA VAL A 163 8.05 -11.58 -13.17
C VAL A 163 7.43 -12.52 -14.20
N GLY A 164 6.67 -11.97 -15.15
CA GLY A 164 5.95 -12.78 -16.15
C GLY A 164 4.63 -13.34 -15.60
N GLY A 165 3.73 -13.77 -16.48
CA GLY A 165 2.48 -14.40 -16.10
C GLY A 165 2.68 -15.83 -15.58
N MET A 166 1.71 -16.38 -14.86
CA MET A 166 1.75 -17.77 -14.35
C MET A 166 1.95 -18.85 -15.43
N SER A 167 1.76 -18.51 -16.70
CA SER A 167 2.02 -19.42 -17.83
C SER A 167 3.51 -19.69 -18.06
N SER A 168 4.43 -18.99 -17.41
CA SER A 168 5.88 -19.22 -17.53
C SER A 168 6.45 -20.15 -16.45
N LEU A 169 5.58 -20.69 -15.57
CA LEU A 169 5.97 -21.58 -14.47
C LEU A 169 5.61 -23.06 -14.73
N ILE A 170 5.33 -23.45 -15.97
CA ILE A 170 5.09 -24.83 -16.37
C ILE A 170 6.28 -25.32 -17.19
#